data_727d58b1abdf7c62e8985ec279adf2ee
#
_entry.id   727d58b1abdf7c62e8985ec279adf2ee
#
_cell.length_a   1.000
_cell.length_b   1.000
_cell.length_c   1.000
_cell.angle_alpha   90.00
_cell.angle_beta   90.00
_cell.angle_gamma   90.00
#
_symmetry.space_group_name_H-M   'P 1'
#
loop_
_entity.id
_entity.type
_entity.pdbx_description
1 polymer ?
#
loop_
_entity_poly.entity_id
_entity_poly.type
_entity_poly.pdbx_seq_one_letter_code
_entity_poly.pdbx_strand_id
1 'polypeptide(L)'
;VVWEKIPFLLLSIGTGIVTTIAQSEEAIISLERLPLLARLLNALSSVVFYLEKIVLPLNLAPFYPYPRNIYLFDAKYIIAGMVVLLISGGCIRLVKKLPALAAVWMYYLITLLPVLGIVQAGHQAAADRFTYLPSASIFLLAGIGVLWVIEKIIPAKRKALWGGLWMTLIGAVVAVLSYATIQQISTWKNSVSLWTHAISIFPNAVSLPYCNLGN
;
A
#
# COMPACT_ATOMS: atom_id res chain seq x y z
N VAL A 1 -17.28 -2.10 24.71
CA VAL A 1 -16.72 -2.02 23.35
C VAL A 1 -15.22 -1.63 23.36
N VAL A 2 -14.81 -0.51 24.04
CA VAL A 2 -13.39 -0.10 24.08
C VAL A 2 -12.56 -1.03 24.97
N TRP A 3 -13.07 -1.35 26.17
CA TRP A 3 -12.41 -2.23 27.16
C TRP A 3 -12.10 -3.63 26.60
N GLU A 4 -12.93 -4.17 25.73
CA GLU A 4 -12.72 -5.48 25.06
C GLU A 4 -11.51 -5.46 24.10
N LYS A 5 -11.10 -4.29 23.65
CA LYS A 5 -9.95 -4.13 22.73
C LYS A 5 -8.61 -3.95 23.45
N ILE A 6 -8.63 -3.61 24.76
CA ILE A 6 -7.41 -3.38 25.54
C ILE A 6 -6.45 -4.58 25.52
N PRO A 7 -6.89 -5.84 25.75
CA PRO A 7 -5.98 -6.98 25.71
C PRO A 7 -5.27 -7.12 24.35
N PHE A 8 -5.99 -6.88 23.25
CA PHE A 8 -5.40 -6.93 21.90
C PHE A 8 -4.39 -5.82 21.66
N LEU A 9 -4.66 -4.60 22.16
CA LEU A 9 -3.71 -3.49 22.09
C LEU A 9 -2.44 -3.78 22.90
N LEU A 10 -2.59 -4.32 24.10
CA LEU A 10 -1.44 -4.70 24.93
C LEU A 10 -0.58 -5.78 24.28
N LEU A 11 -1.22 -6.81 23.69
CA LEU A 11 -0.50 -7.84 22.93
C LEU A 11 0.20 -7.26 21.70
N SER A 12 -0.45 -6.36 20.94
CA SER A 12 0.15 -5.70 19.78
C SER A 12 1.35 -4.83 20.17
N ILE A 13 1.26 -4.08 21.26
CA ILE A 13 2.35 -3.28 21.77
C ILE A 13 3.50 -4.21 22.24
N GLY A 14 3.17 -5.26 23.00
CA GLY A 14 4.15 -6.23 23.49
C GLY A 14 4.91 -6.91 22.34
N THR A 15 4.20 -7.41 21.32
CA THR A 15 4.82 -8.00 20.13
C THR A 15 5.64 -6.98 19.36
N GLY A 16 5.17 -5.73 19.24
CA GLY A 16 5.93 -4.65 18.60
C GLY A 16 7.25 -4.37 19.31
N ILE A 17 7.25 -4.29 20.64
CA ILE A 17 8.46 -4.10 21.45
C ILE A 17 9.43 -5.26 21.28
N VAL A 18 8.95 -6.51 21.40
CA VAL A 18 9.79 -7.71 21.23
C VAL A 18 10.41 -7.76 19.83
N THR A 19 9.62 -7.47 18.80
CA THR A 19 10.11 -7.43 17.40
C THR A 19 11.17 -6.36 17.22
N THR A 20 10.96 -5.16 17.79
CA THR A 20 11.93 -4.06 17.70
C THR A 20 13.25 -4.42 18.40
N ILE A 21 13.19 -5.03 19.57
CA ILE A 21 14.38 -5.47 20.31
C ILE A 21 15.11 -6.56 19.52
N ALA A 22 14.38 -7.57 19.02
CA ALA A 22 14.97 -8.68 18.26
C ALA A 22 15.64 -8.24 16.95
N GLN A 23 15.17 -7.16 16.33
CA GLN A 23 15.71 -6.61 15.09
C GLN A 23 16.72 -5.47 15.28
N SER A 24 16.95 -5.02 16.53
CA SER A 24 17.72 -3.80 16.81
C SER A 24 19.18 -3.87 16.39
N GLU A 25 19.80 -5.04 16.41
CA GLU A 25 21.25 -5.17 16.19
C GLU A 25 21.63 -5.24 14.71
N GLU A 26 20.80 -5.82 13.84
CA GLU A 26 21.17 -6.07 12.44
C GLU A 26 20.26 -5.40 11.40
N ALA A 27 18.98 -5.17 11.72
CA ALA A 27 17.99 -4.73 10.75
C ALA A 27 17.62 -3.25 10.86
N ILE A 28 17.76 -2.60 12.02
CA ILE A 28 17.37 -1.20 12.20
C ILE A 28 18.48 -0.28 11.70
N ILE A 29 18.15 0.50 10.67
CA ILE A 29 19.07 1.52 10.14
C ILE A 29 19.15 2.69 11.13
N SER A 30 20.37 3.10 11.49
CA SER A 30 20.59 4.23 12.40
C SER A 30 20.08 5.56 11.81
N LEU A 31 19.73 6.52 12.66
CA LEU A 31 19.32 7.87 12.24
C LEU A 31 20.46 8.66 11.58
N GLU A 32 21.71 8.30 11.86
CA GLU A 32 22.89 8.89 11.21
C GLU A 32 22.97 8.51 9.72
N ARG A 33 22.62 7.26 9.39
CA ARG A 33 22.60 6.79 7.99
C ARG A 33 21.35 7.21 7.24
N LEU A 34 20.21 7.27 7.92
CA LEU A 34 18.93 7.68 7.34
C LEU A 34 18.21 8.65 8.28
N PRO A 35 18.38 9.96 8.09
CA PRO A 35 17.78 11.00 8.93
C PRO A 35 16.26 10.89 9.02
N LEU A 36 15.68 11.31 10.15
CA LEU A 36 14.24 11.27 10.39
C LEU A 36 13.44 11.97 9.30
N LEU A 37 13.93 13.11 8.79
CA LEU A 37 13.28 13.82 7.69
C LEU A 37 13.15 12.93 6.44
N ALA A 38 14.21 12.21 6.08
CA ALA A 38 14.19 11.29 4.93
C ALA A 38 13.16 10.16 5.12
N ARG A 39 13.04 9.62 6.35
CA ARG A 39 12.03 8.61 6.69
C ARG A 39 10.61 9.15 6.58
N LEU A 40 10.36 10.36 7.09
CA LEU A 40 9.04 10.99 7.01
C LEU A 40 8.64 11.32 5.57
N LEU A 41 9.56 11.81 4.75
CA LEU A 41 9.32 12.06 3.33
C LEU A 41 9.06 10.75 2.58
N ASN A 42 9.83 9.69 2.88
CA ASN A 42 9.57 8.37 2.32
C ASN A 42 8.21 7.83 2.77
N ALA A 43 7.88 7.93 4.06
CA ALA A 43 6.58 7.51 4.58
C ALA A 43 5.43 8.21 3.87
N LEU A 44 5.52 9.53 3.69
CA LEU A 44 4.53 10.33 2.99
C LEU A 44 4.37 9.88 1.52
N SER A 45 5.49 9.70 0.82
CA SER A 45 5.44 9.23 -0.57
C SER A 45 4.95 7.79 -0.68
N SER A 46 5.24 6.93 0.31
CA SER A 46 4.79 5.54 0.34
C SER A 46 3.28 5.41 0.50
N VAL A 47 2.63 6.33 1.24
CA VAL A 47 1.16 6.36 1.32
C VAL A 47 0.54 6.50 -0.08
N VAL A 48 1.06 7.41 -0.90
CA VAL A 48 0.55 7.62 -2.27
C VAL A 48 0.97 6.48 -3.20
N PHE A 49 2.19 5.99 -3.06
CA PHE A 49 2.70 4.85 -3.81
C PHE A 49 1.82 3.61 -3.66
N TYR A 50 1.42 3.27 -2.42
CA TYR A 50 0.54 2.12 -2.20
C TYR A 50 -0.87 2.32 -2.76
N LEU A 51 -1.42 3.55 -2.72
CA LEU A 51 -2.68 3.87 -3.43
C LEU A 51 -2.54 3.66 -4.93
N GLU A 52 -1.44 4.11 -5.52
CA GLU A 52 -1.15 3.89 -6.94
C GLU A 52 -1.10 2.40 -7.27
N LYS A 53 -0.39 1.60 -6.47
CA LYS A 53 -0.27 0.14 -6.69
C LYS A 53 -1.59 -0.62 -6.50
N ILE A 54 -2.48 -0.14 -5.63
CA ILE A 54 -3.82 -0.71 -5.47
C ILE A 54 -4.69 -0.45 -6.71
N VAL A 55 -4.58 0.74 -7.32
CA VAL A 55 -5.35 1.11 -8.51
C VAL A 55 -4.72 0.59 -9.80
N LEU A 56 -3.40 0.69 -9.89
CA LEU A 56 -2.59 0.32 -11.07
C LEU A 56 -1.46 -0.62 -10.64
N PRO A 57 -1.71 -1.94 -10.59
CA PRO A 57 -0.71 -2.93 -10.19
C PRO A 57 0.31 -3.22 -11.30
N LEU A 58 1.07 -2.20 -11.70
CA LEU A 58 2.10 -2.29 -12.73
C LEU A 58 3.50 -2.29 -12.10
N ASN A 59 4.44 -2.99 -12.75
CA ASN A 59 5.84 -3.07 -12.33
C ASN A 59 5.98 -3.48 -10.85
N LEU A 60 5.26 -4.54 -10.47
CA LEU A 60 5.29 -5.06 -9.13
C LEU A 60 6.64 -5.71 -8.83
N ALA A 61 7.21 -5.40 -7.65
CA ALA A 61 8.49 -5.93 -7.22
C ALA A 61 8.46 -6.35 -5.75
N PRO A 62 9.22 -7.38 -5.38
CA PRO A 62 9.30 -7.83 -4.00
C PRO A 62 9.90 -6.77 -3.06
N PHE A 63 10.61 -5.81 -3.63
CA PHE A 63 11.47 -4.87 -2.96
C PHE A 63 11.63 -3.60 -3.79
N TYR A 64 11.42 -2.45 -3.17
CA TYR A 64 11.68 -1.13 -3.74
C TYR A 64 12.81 -0.46 -2.96
N PRO A 65 13.92 -0.13 -3.62
CA PRO A 65 15.08 0.46 -2.95
C PRO A 65 14.82 1.88 -2.48
N TYR A 66 15.53 2.30 -1.45
CA TYR A 66 15.54 3.72 -1.05
C TYR A 66 16.13 4.59 -2.15
N PRO A 67 15.55 5.77 -2.43
CA PRO A 67 16.18 6.76 -3.29
C PRO A 67 17.55 7.15 -2.74
N ARG A 68 18.55 7.24 -3.61
CA ARG A 68 19.93 7.63 -3.21
C ARG A 68 19.99 9.04 -2.63
N ASN A 69 19.20 9.94 -3.19
CA ASN A 69 19.13 11.33 -2.78
C ASN A 69 17.67 11.69 -2.44
N ILE A 70 17.45 12.25 -1.28
CA ILE A 70 16.14 12.70 -0.81
C ILE A 70 16.24 14.20 -0.56
N TYR A 71 15.57 14.99 -1.39
CA TYR A 71 15.49 16.44 -1.23
C TYR A 71 14.08 16.84 -0.80
N LEU A 72 13.98 17.71 0.19
CA LEU A 72 12.71 18.18 0.75
C LEU A 72 11.77 18.79 -0.31
N PHE A 73 12.34 19.51 -1.27
CA PHE A 73 11.60 20.19 -2.34
C PHE A 73 11.48 19.37 -3.63
N ASP A 74 11.74 18.07 -3.59
CA ASP A 74 11.47 17.22 -4.74
C ASP A 74 9.95 17.17 -4.99
N ALA A 75 9.55 17.36 -6.24
CA ALA A 75 8.15 17.36 -6.67
C ALA A 75 7.38 16.13 -6.20
N LYS A 76 8.03 14.97 -6.14
CA LYS A 76 7.45 13.72 -5.66
C LYS A 76 6.87 13.86 -4.23
N TYR A 77 7.63 14.45 -3.30
CA TYR A 77 7.20 14.58 -1.90
C TYR A 77 6.16 15.68 -1.72
N ILE A 78 6.28 16.77 -2.47
CA ILE A 78 5.29 17.86 -2.47
C ILE A 78 3.94 17.34 -2.97
N ILE A 79 3.93 16.64 -4.11
CA ILE A 79 2.72 16.04 -4.69
C ILE A 79 2.11 15.02 -3.72
N ALA A 80 2.94 14.15 -3.13
CA ALA A 80 2.48 13.18 -2.14
C ALA A 80 1.82 13.87 -0.94
N GLY A 81 2.44 14.92 -0.41
CA GLY A 81 1.87 15.73 0.67
C GLY A 81 0.54 16.36 0.30
N MET A 82 0.44 16.96 -0.88
CA MET A 82 -0.81 17.54 -1.37
C MET A 82 -1.92 16.48 -1.50
N VAL A 83 -1.62 15.32 -2.06
CA VAL A 83 -2.60 14.23 -2.22
C VAL A 83 -3.11 13.74 -0.86
N VAL A 84 -2.20 13.48 0.10
CA VAL A 84 -2.58 13.05 1.44
C VAL A 84 -3.41 14.10 2.15
N LEU A 85 -3.05 15.38 2.05
CA LEU A 85 -3.81 16.49 2.64
C LEU A 85 -5.19 16.64 2.00
N LEU A 86 -5.31 16.53 0.67
CA LEU A 86 -6.58 16.63 -0.03
C LEU A 86 -7.52 15.48 0.36
N ILE A 87 -7.04 14.24 0.39
CA ILE A 87 -7.85 13.09 0.80
C ILE A 87 -8.26 13.23 2.26
N SER A 88 -7.32 13.53 3.16
CA SER A 88 -7.60 13.68 4.59
C SER A 88 -8.58 14.83 4.85
N GLY A 89 -8.38 15.99 4.24
CA GLY A 89 -9.27 17.14 4.32
C GLY A 89 -10.67 16.82 3.77
N GLY A 90 -10.76 16.11 2.64
CA GLY A 90 -12.01 15.60 2.08
C GLY A 90 -12.74 14.67 3.05
N CYS A 91 -12.03 13.71 3.64
CA CYS A 91 -12.58 12.79 4.63
C CYS A 91 -13.12 13.53 5.88
N ILE A 92 -12.35 14.48 6.41
CA ILE A 92 -12.78 15.30 7.56
C ILE A 92 -14.03 16.13 7.22
N ARG A 93 -14.04 16.77 6.05
CA ARG A 93 -15.18 17.58 5.60
C ARG A 93 -16.47 16.76 5.41
N LEU A 94 -16.30 15.53 4.94
CA LEU A 94 -17.41 14.64 4.61
C LEU A 94 -17.78 13.67 5.74
N VAL A 95 -17.05 13.66 6.86
CA VAL A 95 -17.22 12.66 7.93
C VAL A 95 -18.64 12.57 8.47
N LYS A 96 -19.36 13.70 8.56
CA LYS A 96 -20.77 13.74 8.99
C LYS A 96 -21.75 13.18 7.97
N LYS A 97 -21.41 13.24 6.66
CA LYS A 97 -22.29 12.77 5.57
C LYS A 97 -21.93 11.35 5.13
N LEU A 98 -20.65 11.04 5.06
CA LEU A 98 -20.10 9.78 4.56
C LEU A 98 -18.99 9.25 5.52
N PRO A 99 -19.37 8.82 6.73
CA PRO A 99 -18.39 8.37 7.73
C PRO A 99 -17.57 7.16 7.26
N ALA A 100 -18.09 6.36 6.34
CA ALA A 100 -17.39 5.22 5.77
C ALA A 100 -16.09 5.63 5.04
N LEU A 101 -16.05 6.79 4.37
CA LEU A 101 -14.83 7.29 3.73
C LEU A 101 -13.74 7.57 4.75
N ALA A 102 -14.10 8.23 5.86
CA ALA A 102 -13.15 8.51 6.93
C ALA A 102 -12.66 7.21 7.61
N ALA A 103 -13.56 6.26 7.85
CA ALA A 103 -13.20 4.97 8.42
C ALA A 103 -12.23 4.17 7.53
N VAL A 104 -12.48 4.12 6.22
CA VAL A 104 -11.61 3.45 5.23
C VAL A 104 -10.26 4.14 5.17
N TRP A 105 -10.22 5.48 5.12
CA TRP A 105 -8.97 6.23 5.09
C TRP A 105 -8.14 6.03 6.36
N MET A 106 -8.77 6.08 7.53
CA MET A 106 -8.10 5.80 8.81
C MET A 106 -7.58 4.37 8.89
N TYR A 107 -8.38 3.39 8.46
CA TYR A 107 -7.94 2.00 8.41
C TYR A 107 -6.72 1.85 7.49
N TYR A 108 -6.76 2.44 6.30
CA TYR A 108 -5.66 2.44 5.35
C TYR A 108 -4.37 3.00 5.96
N LEU A 109 -4.44 4.18 6.59
CA LEU A 109 -3.28 4.82 7.23
C LEU A 109 -2.75 4.00 8.42
N ILE A 110 -3.63 3.51 9.30
CA ILE A 110 -3.24 2.74 10.48
C ILE A 110 -2.56 1.43 10.08
N THR A 111 -3.09 0.72 9.09
CA THR A 111 -2.53 -0.55 8.64
C THR A 111 -1.20 -0.37 7.88
N LEU A 112 -0.97 0.77 7.25
CA LEU A 112 0.31 1.11 6.64
C LEU A 112 1.37 1.58 7.64
N LEU A 113 0.98 2.15 8.78
CA LEU A 113 1.88 2.80 9.72
C LEU A 113 3.11 1.94 10.10
N PRO A 114 2.98 0.64 10.40
CA PRO A 114 4.14 -0.21 10.74
C PRO A 114 5.13 -0.39 9.59
N VAL A 115 4.69 -0.26 8.34
CA VAL A 115 5.48 -0.57 7.13
C VAL A 115 5.91 0.68 6.35
N LEU A 116 5.57 1.87 6.81
CA LEU A 116 5.98 3.14 6.18
C LEU A 116 7.47 3.47 6.36
N GLY A 117 8.20 2.69 7.16
CA GLY A 117 9.63 2.89 7.38
C GLY A 117 9.96 4.07 8.32
N ILE A 118 9.04 4.49 9.20
CA ILE A 118 9.32 5.46 10.28
C ILE A 118 10.35 4.84 11.22
N VAL A 119 10.11 3.61 11.66
CA VAL A 119 11.15 2.74 12.22
C VAL A 119 11.66 1.89 11.07
N GLN A 120 12.83 2.24 10.54
CA GLN A 120 13.35 1.60 9.34
C GLN A 120 14.03 0.27 9.69
N ALA A 121 13.40 -0.81 9.29
CA ALA A 121 13.96 -2.14 9.33
C ALA A 121 14.28 -2.61 7.89
N GLY A 122 15.55 -2.92 7.63
CA GLY A 122 16.04 -3.31 6.31
C GLY A 122 16.24 -2.15 5.32
N HIS A 123 16.73 -2.48 4.13
CA HIS A 123 17.16 -1.52 3.10
C HIS A 123 16.05 -1.16 2.08
N GLN A 124 14.81 -1.54 2.35
CA GLN A 124 13.68 -1.34 1.45
C GLN A 124 12.88 -0.08 1.83
N ALA A 125 12.54 0.75 0.85
CA ALA A 125 11.63 1.88 1.03
C ALA A 125 10.17 1.43 1.06
N ALA A 126 9.82 0.41 0.27
CA ALA A 126 8.49 -0.17 0.14
C ALA A 126 8.57 -1.62 -0.33
N ALA A 127 7.47 -2.36 -0.25
CA ALA A 127 7.31 -3.70 -0.81
C ALA A 127 5.83 -3.97 -1.12
N ASP A 128 5.54 -4.64 -2.25
CA ASP A 128 4.15 -4.87 -2.69
C ASP A 128 3.32 -5.67 -1.69
N ARG A 129 3.95 -6.61 -0.97
CA ARG A 129 3.28 -7.39 0.08
C ARG A 129 2.60 -6.56 1.16
N PHE A 130 3.02 -5.31 1.35
CA PHE A 130 2.43 -4.42 2.35
C PHE A 130 1.10 -3.80 1.91
N THR A 131 0.69 -3.98 0.63
CA THR A 131 -0.62 -3.53 0.14
C THR A 131 -1.77 -4.41 0.59
N TYR A 132 -1.54 -5.67 0.95
CA TYR A 132 -2.61 -6.65 1.22
C TYR A 132 -3.62 -6.18 2.26
N LEU A 133 -3.14 -5.78 3.42
CA LEU A 133 -4.02 -5.38 4.52
C LEU A 133 -4.69 -4.01 4.25
N PRO A 134 -3.96 -2.96 3.82
CA PRO A 134 -4.58 -1.67 3.52
C PRO A 134 -5.60 -1.70 2.39
N SER A 135 -5.39 -2.51 1.35
CA SER A 135 -6.28 -2.59 0.19
C SER A 135 -7.67 -3.14 0.51
N ALA A 136 -7.79 -3.97 1.55
CA ALA A 136 -9.05 -4.61 1.92
C ALA A 136 -10.17 -3.58 2.17
N SER A 137 -9.88 -2.48 2.87
CA SER A 137 -10.86 -1.44 3.14
C SER A 137 -11.27 -0.66 1.89
N ILE A 138 -10.32 -0.42 0.98
CA ILE A 138 -10.56 0.31 -0.27
C ILE A 138 -11.44 -0.53 -1.20
N PHE A 139 -11.15 -1.81 -1.36
CA PHE A 139 -11.96 -2.71 -2.18
C PHE A 139 -13.36 -2.94 -1.61
N LEU A 140 -13.49 -3.01 -0.28
CA LEU A 140 -14.78 -3.07 0.39
C LEU A 140 -15.60 -1.81 0.09
N LEU A 141 -15.00 -0.62 0.22
CA LEU A 141 -15.68 0.64 -0.12
C LEU A 141 -16.07 0.71 -1.59
N ALA A 142 -15.19 0.27 -2.50
CA ALA A 142 -15.48 0.22 -3.93
C ALA A 142 -16.69 -0.69 -4.22
N GLY A 143 -16.73 -1.88 -3.63
CA GLY A 143 -17.85 -2.82 -3.77
C GLY A 143 -19.18 -2.23 -3.26
N ILE A 144 -19.17 -1.64 -2.06
CA ILE A 144 -20.36 -0.95 -1.50
C ILE A 144 -20.77 0.23 -2.39
N GLY A 145 -19.80 1.00 -2.89
CA GLY A 145 -20.05 2.13 -3.81
C GLY A 145 -20.74 1.70 -5.10
N VAL A 146 -20.30 0.61 -5.71
CA VAL A 146 -20.93 0.03 -6.91
C VAL A 146 -22.38 -0.36 -6.63
N LEU A 147 -22.64 -1.07 -5.53
CA LEU A 147 -23.99 -1.45 -5.13
C LEU A 147 -24.88 -0.22 -4.91
N TRP A 148 -24.37 0.78 -4.22
CA TRP A 148 -25.09 2.03 -3.97
C TRP A 148 -25.46 2.76 -5.27
N VAL A 149 -24.54 2.83 -6.25
CA VAL A 149 -24.80 3.41 -7.58
C VAL A 149 -25.91 2.64 -8.30
N ILE A 150 -25.86 1.30 -8.28
CA ILE A 150 -26.88 0.46 -8.91
C ILE A 150 -28.26 0.69 -8.28
N GLU A 151 -28.31 0.80 -6.96
CA GLU A 151 -29.59 0.94 -6.24
C GLU A 151 -30.21 2.34 -6.36
N LYS A 152 -29.38 3.38 -6.24
CA LYS A 152 -29.86 4.78 -6.09
C LYS A 152 -29.90 5.56 -7.39
N ILE A 153 -28.96 5.30 -8.31
CA ILE A 153 -28.81 6.12 -9.53
C ILE A 153 -29.53 5.47 -10.69
N ILE A 154 -29.64 4.14 -10.73
CA ILE A 154 -30.22 3.45 -11.88
C ILE A 154 -31.74 3.31 -11.71
N PRO A 155 -32.56 3.85 -12.67
CA PRO A 155 -34.00 3.71 -12.65
C PRO A 155 -34.44 2.25 -12.66
N ALA A 156 -35.51 1.91 -11.93
CA ALA A 156 -36.00 0.55 -11.77
C ALA A 156 -36.25 -0.18 -13.13
N LYS A 157 -36.78 0.54 -14.14
CA LYS A 157 -37.03 0.02 -15.49
C LYS A 157 -35.76 -0.40 -16.25
N ARG A 158 -34.60 0.15 -15.88
CA ARG A 158 -33.31 -0.13 -16.52
C ARG A 158 -32.36 -0.95 -15.67
N LYS A 159 -32.76 -1.32 -14.44
CA LYS A 159 -31.88 -2.08 -13.53
C LYS A 159 -31.34 -3.38 -14.13
N ALA A 160 -32.15 -4.12 -14.87
CA ALA A 160 -31.72 -5.37 -15.50
C ALA A 160 -30.62 -5.13 -16.55
N LEU A 161 -30.81 -4.14 -17.43
CA LEU A 161 -29.84 -3.80 -18.47
C LEU A 161 -28.52 -3.28 -17.88
N TRP A 162 -28.61 -2.31 -16.97
CA TRP A 162 -27.42 -1.73 -16.33
C TRP A 162 -26.75 -2.72 -15.37
N GLY A 163 -27.52 -3.55 -14.69
CA GLY A 163 -26.98 -4.64 -13.88
C GLY A 163 -26.17 -5.62 -14.72
N GLY A 164 -26.67 -6.01 -15.89
CA GLY A 164 -25.92 -6.83 -16.84
C GLY A 164 -24.62 -6.16 -17.32
N LEU A 165 -24.69 -4.86 -17.66
CA LEU A 165 -23.51 -4.10 -18.08
C LEU A 165 -22.45 -4.01 -16.99
N TRP A 166 -22.86 -3.73 -15.74
CA TRP A 166 -21.93 -3.71 -14.57
C TRP A 166 -21.32 -5.08 -14.29
N MET A 167 -22.11 -6.14 -14.36
CA MET A 167 -21.60 -7.51 -14.20
C MET A 167 -20.58 -7.87 -15.28
N THR A 168 -20.83 -7.48 -16.54
CA THR A 168 -19.88 -7.68 -17.65
C THR A 168 -18.59 -6.88 -17.41
N LEU A 169 -18.71 -5.61 -17.01
CA LEU A 169 -17.55 -4.78 -16.70
C LEU A 169 -16.72 -5.34 -15.54
N ILE A 170 -17.36 -5.74 -14.44
CA ILE A 170 -16.69 -6.37 -13.30
C ILE A 170 -16.01 -7.68 -13.76
N GLY A 171 -16.72 -8.51 -14.53
CA GLY A 171 -16.16 -9.75 -15.10
C GLY A 171 -14.92 -9.49 -15.97
N ALA A 172 -14.97 -8.45 -16.81
CA ALA A 172 -13.81 -8.04 -17.62
C ALA A 172 -12.63 -7.56 -16.76
N VAL A 173 -12.88 -6.74 -15.75
CA VAL A 173 -11.84 -6.29 -14.79
C VAL A 173 -11.23 -7.48 -14.07
N VAL A 174 -12.05 -8.40 -13.56
CA VAL A 174 -11.57 -9.63 -12.89
C VAL A 174 -10.73 -10.47 -13.82
N ALA A 175 -11.15 -10.65 -15.09
CA ALA A 175 -10.40 -11.41 -16.07
C ALA A 175 -9.03 -10.79 -16.37
N VAL A 176 -8.96 -9.46 -16.55
CA VAL A 176 -7.71 -8.72 -16.77
C VAL A 176 -6.78 -8.83 -15.57
N LEU A 177 -7.30 -8.63 -14.36
CA LEU A 177 -6.51 -8.75 -13.13
C LEU A 177 -6.05 -10.18 -12.88
N SER A 178 -6.88 -11.18 -13.18
CA SER A 178 -6.48 -12.59 -13.09
C SER A 178 -5.36 -12.93 -14.06
N TYR A 179 -5.45 -12.45 -15.31
CA TYR A 179 -4.38 -12.60 -16.29
C TYR A 179 -3.07 -11.93 -15.81
N ALA A 180 -3.14 -10.70 -15.33
CA ALA A 180 -1.98 -10.00 -14.78
C ALA A 180 -1.37 -10.75 -13.58
N THR A 181 -2.22 -11.32 -12.72
CA THR A 181 -1.78 -12.14 -11.57
C THR A 181 -1.05 -13.39 -12.02
N ILE A 182 -1.57 -14.11 -13.03
CA ILE A 182 -0.91 -15.30 -13.58
C ILE A 182 0.47 -14.95 -14.15
N GLN A 183 0.59 -13.83 -14.86
CA GLN A 183 1.88 -13.34 -15.34
C GLN A 183 2.83 -13.01 -14.18
N GLN A 184 2.33 -12.37 -13.14
CA GLN A 184 3.13 -12.03 -11.95
C GLN A 184 3.59 -13.26 -11.17
N ILE A 185 2.75 -14.31 -11.05
CA ILE A 185 3.13 -15.58 -10.39
C ILE A 185 4.38 -16.18 -11.02
N SER A 186 4.57 -16.05 -12.33
CA SER A 186 5.75 -16.58 -13.03
C SER A 186 7.05 -15.98 -12.52
N THR A 187 7.04 -14.72 -12.05
CA THR A 187 8.22 -14.04 -11.50
C THR A 187 8.60 -14.56 -10.11
N TRP A 188 7.63 -15.14 -9.37
CA TRP A 188 7.84 -15.70 -8.02
C TRP A 188 8.13 -17.19 -8.02
N LYS A 189 8.33 -17.81 -9.19
CA LYS A 189 8.53 -19.25 -9.33
C LYS A 189 9.79 -19.75 -8.62
N ASN A 190 10.88 -19.00 -8.66
CA ASN A 190 12.12 -19.29 -7.99
C ASN A 190 12.93 -18.00 -7.71
N SER A 191 14.00 -18.12 -6.89
CA SER A 191 14.86 -16.98 -6.56
C SER A 191 15.48 -16.31 -7.78
N VAL A 192 15.91 -17.09 -8.78
CA VAL A 192 16.56 -16.56 -9.98
C VAL A 192 15.58 -15.69 -10.77
N SER A 193 14.36 -16.17 -11.06
CA SER A 193 13.35 -15.38 -11.78
C SER A 193 12.96 -14.12 -11.00
N LEU A 194 12.81 -14.21 -9.67
CA LEU A 194 12.43 -13.10 -8.81
C LEU A 194 13.48 -11.98 -8.82
N TRP A 195 14.74 -12.34 -8.58
CA TRP A 195 15.80 -11.34 -8.51
C TRP A 195 16.20 -10.81 -9.88
N THR A 196 16.12 -11.61 -10.94
CA THR A 196 16.30 -11.13 -12.32
C THR A 196 15.23 -10.11 -12.68
N HIS A 197 13.97 -10.36 -12.32
CA HIS A 197 12.88 -9.41 -12.51
C HIS A 197 13.12 -8.12 -11.70
N ALA A 198 13.52 -8.21 -10.44
CA ALA A 198 13.84 -7.05 -9.61
C ALA A 198 14.98 -6.21 -10.21
N ILE A 199 16.03 -6.85 -10.74
CA ILE A 199 17.15 -6.17 -11.42
C ILE A 199 16.66 -5.48 -12.71
N SER A 200 15.76 -6.10 -13.48
CA SER A 200 15.23 -5.50 -14.70
C SER A 200 14.43 -4.22 -14.44
N ILE A 201 13.73 -4.15 -13.31
CA ILE A 201 12.99 -2.94 -12.90
C ILE A 201 13.94 -1.88 -12.29
N PHE A 202 14.94 -2.31 -11.52
CA PHE A 202 15.85 -1.43 -10.78
C PHE A 202 17.33 -1.74 -11.05
N PRO A 203 17.84 -1.57 -12.28
CA PRO A 203 19.19 -2.01 -12.66
C PRO A 203 20.31 -1.33 -11.87
N ASN A 204 20.08 -0.14 -11.33
CA ASN A 204 21.12 0.66 -10.64
C ASN A 204 20.88 0.82 -9.13
N ALA A 205 19.93 0.06 -8.55
CA ALA A 205 19.42 0.48 -7.28
C ALA A 205 20.19 -0.02 -6.06
N VAL A 206 20.61 -1.28 -5.96
CA VAL A 206 21.27 -1.82 -4.74
C VAL A 206 22.00 -3.12 -5.05
N SER A 207 23.03 -3.43 -4.26
CA SER A 207 23.75 -4.72 -4.32
C SER A 207 22.88 -5.94 -3.93
N LEU A 208 21.83 -5.74 -3.15
CA LEU A 208 21.01 -6.82 -2.59
C LEU A 208 20.45 -7.82 -3.62
N PRO A 209 19.78 -7.39 -4.73
CA PRO A 209 19.31 -8.32 -5.76
C PRO A 209 20.43 -9.10 -6.42
N TYR A 210 21.59 -8.47 -6.63
CA TYR A 210 22.76 -9.12 -7.22
C TYR A 210 23.40 -10.14 -6.27
N CYS A 211 23.50 -9.82 -4.98
CA CYS A 211 23.99 -10.76 -3.97
C CYS A 211 23.07 -11.99 -3.86
N ASN A 212 21.77 -11.79 -3.86
CA ASN A 212 20.79 -12.88 -3.77
C ASN A 212 20.67 -13.70 -5.07
N LEU A 213 21.09 -13.17 -6.20
CA LEU A 213 21.16 -13.91 -7.46
C LEU A 213 22.43 -14.77 -7.55
N GLY A 214 23.52 -14.36 -6.87
CA GLY A 214 24.80 -15.05 -6.88
C GLY A 214 24.95 -16.17 -5.83
N ASN A 215 24.00 -16.29 -4.90
CA ASN A 215 23.89 -17.36 -3.92
C ASN A 215 22.88 -18.42 -4.38
#